data_bea3f61cd106ecba71bf9aac77d9a268
#
_entry.id   bea3f61cd106ecba71bf9aac77d9a268
#
_cell.length_a   1.000
_cell.length_b   1.000
_cell.length_c   1.000
_cell.angle_alpha   90.00
_cell.angle_beta   90.00
_cell.angle_gamma   90.00
#
_symmetry.space_group_name_H-M   'P 1'
#
loop_
_entity.id
_entity.type
_entity.pdbx_description
1 polymer ?
#
loop_
_entity_poly.entity_id
_entity_poly.type
_entity_poly.pdbx_seq_one_letter_code
_entity_poly.pdbx_strand_id
1 'polypeptide(L)'
;MSGGEIHHGQHYRVVHRQVSDDPFTVVYFECWLPRPTLDEPPTAEDFFVPRGVNFIGIRPADNDWYQHDEISDAVAAIRRAGAGRYLVGYGASMGGFGIINFAAEIGLQTLLAVCPQRSIDRAVVPFEHRWAAEAAAIGFRHDRIAVPPPAPRGFVMFDPHTADRQHAEMILAHHPLTPLPLWFTGHEQLRVLTHTRMAGEVILGLLRGELDRPGLTRLLRATRGRSNVVWLGAAKALLRRGHTAAALRAMTRARLAALPDPFDAAVTEGEILHRLGRTAEAEALLTPLLDDPALRPHARWQLDQWRPPRPAAAPPARWWRRLLERAG
;
A
#
# COMPACT_ATOMS: atom_id res chain seq x y z
N MET A 1 23.84 -12.52 19.09
CA MET A 1 22.61 -11.72 19.03
C MET A 1 22.23 -11.33 20.46
N SER A 2 22.10 -10.04 20.72
CA SER A 2 21.50 -9.53 21.94
C SER A 2 20.29 -8.68 21.57
N GLY A 3 19.35 -8.55 22.48
CA GLY A 3 18.14 -7.78 22.25
C GLY A 3 16.93 -8.51 22.80
N GLY A 4 15.84 -7.80 22.91
CA GLY A 4 14.58 -8.31 23.46
C GLY A 4 13.45 -7.36 23.20
N GLU A 5 12.40 -7.55 23.91
CA GLU A 5 11.29 -6.62 23.99
C GLU A 5 11.70 -5.42 24.84
N ILE A 6 11.50 -4.21 24.33
CA ILE A 6 11.86 -2.96 25.01
C ILE A 6 10.65 -2.11 25.40
N HIS A 7 9.48 -2.46 24.89
CA HIS A 7 8.17 -1.93 25.26
C HIS A 7 7.10 -2.98 24.97
N HIS A 8 6.18 -3.17 25.91
CA HIS A 8 4.98 -3.99 25.73
C HIS A 8 3.84 -3.33 26.48
N GLY A 9 2.98 -2.70 25.75
CA GLY A 9 1.77 -2.09 26.26
C GLY A 9 0.52 -2.77 25.76
N GLN A 10 -0.60 -2.06 25.87
CA GLN A 10 -1.88 -2.55 25.38
C GLN A 10 -2.00 -2.44 23.85
N HIS A 11 -1.41 -1.39 23.28
CA HIS A 11 -1.58 -1.04 21.86
C HIS A 11 -0.31 -1.22 21.04
N TYR A 12 0.86 -1.18 21.67
CA TYR A 12 2.13 -1.29 20.95
C TYR A 12 3.12 -2.22 21.63
N ARG A 13 3.81 -2.98 20.80
CA ARG A 13 4.97 -3.77 21.19
C ARG A 13 6.18 -3.30 20.41
N VAL A 14 7.32 -3.11 21.09
CA VAL A 14 8.59 -2.74 20.45
C VAL A 14 9.64 -3.77 20.75
N VAL A 15 10.29 -4.27 19.72
CA VAL A 15 11.42 -5.19 19.85
C VAL A 15 12.71 -4.54 19.35
N HIS A 16 13.82 -4.89 19.99
CA HIS A 16 15.17 -4.52 19.57
C HIS A 16 15.98 -5.79 19.28
N ARG A 17 16.69 -5.82 18.16
CA ARG A 17 17.60 -6.90 17.76
C ARG A 17 18.96 -6.29 17.41
N GLN A 18 19.93 -6.57 18.24
CA GLN A 18 21.34 -6.25 17.97
C GLN A 18 22.02 -7.49 17.41
N VAL A 19 22.44 -7.42 16.15
CA VAL A 19 23.03 -8.54 15.41
C VAL A 19 24.44 -8.24 14.92
N SER A 20 24.88 -6.99 15.07
CA SER A 20 26.24 -6.53 14.71
C SER A 20 26.68 -5.36 15.59
N ASP A 21 27.99 -5.08 15.59
CA ASP A 21 28.58 -3.91 16.25
C ASP A 21 28.45 -2.62 15.41
N ASP A 22 27.97 -2.72 14.17
CA ASP A 22 27.67 -1.57 13.32
C ASP A 22 26.63 -0.66 14.03
N PRO A 23 26.91 0.65 14.18
CA PRO A 23 25.93 1.58 14.75
C PRO A 23 24.67 1.74 13.88
N PHE A 24 24.71 1.35 12.60
CA PHE A 24 23.57 1.44 11.70
C PHE A 24 22.41 0.57 12.19
N THR A 25 21.28 1.20 12.49
CA THR A 25 20.11 0.55 13.06
C THR A 25 18.85 1.01 12.35
N VAL A 26 18.09 0.05 11.82
CA VAL A 26 16.80 0.34 11.19
C VAL A 26 15.71 0.41 12.24
N VAL A 27 14.98 1.52 12.26
CA VAL A 27 13.71 1.69 12.99
C VAL A 27 12.59 1.43 12.02
N TYR A 28 11.76 0.44 12.32
CA TYR A 28 10.66 0.00 11.48
C TYR A 28 9.30 0.26 12.13
N PHE A 29 8.39 0.82 11.37
CA PHE A 29 6.98 0.91 11.71
C PHE A 29 6.18 -0.06 10.84
N GLU A 30 5.33 -0.91 11.50
CA GLU A 30 4.54 -1.93 10.84
C GLU A 30 3.52 -1.35 9.86
N CYS A 31 3.33 -2.01 8.75
CA CYS A 31 2.29 -1.66 7.80
C CYS A 31 0.91 -2.16 8.26
N TRP A 32 -0.14 -1.86 7.51
CA TRP A 32 -1.46 -2.45 7.71
C TRP A 32 -1.39 -3.98 7.59
N LEU A 33 -2.04 -4.68 8.52
CA LEU A 33 -2.07 -6.14 8.59
C LEU A 33 -3.51 -6.65 8.54
N PRO A 34 -3.79 -7.76 7.84
CA PRO A 34 -5.13 -8.37 7.83
C PRO A 34 -5.59 -8.85 9.21
N ARG A 35 -4.65 -9.22 10.06
CA ARG A 35 -4.86 -9.70 11.43
C ARG A 35 -3.76 -9.13 12.33
N PRO A 36 -3.90 -7.88 12.76
CA PRO A 36 -2.92 -7.29 13.66
C PRO A 36 -2.95 -8.02 15.02
N THR A 37 -1.78 -8.24 15.61
CA THR A 37 -1.59 -8.85 16.93
C THR A 37 -0.24 -8.45 17.47
N LEU A 38 -0.13 -8.34 18.81
CA LEU A 38 1.15 -8.10 19.49
C LEU A 38 1.99 -9.38 19.68
N ASP A 39 1.40 -10.56 19.47
CA ASP A 39 2.07 -11.86 19.75
C ASP A 39 3.18 -12.19 18.74
N GLU A 40 3.08 -11.65 17.52
CA GLU A 40 4.07 -11.88 16.47
C GLU A 40 5.13 -10.77 16.43
N PRO A 41 6.35 -11.06 15.94
CA PRO A 41 7.36 -10.03 15.72
C PRO A 41 6.92 -9.07 14.59
N PRO A 42 7.50 -7.84 14.52
CA PRO A 42 7.33 -6.96 13.37
C PRO A 42 7.76 -7.63 12.08
N THR A 43 6.94 -7.53 11.02
CA THR A 43 7.13 -8.32 9.78
C THR A 43 8.47 -8.07 9.09
N ALA A 44 9.06 -6.88 9.20
CA ALA A 44 10.34 -6.58 8.58
C ALA A 44 11.55 -7.15 9.38
N GLU A 45 11.36 -7.75 10.56
CA GLU A 45 12.43 -8.41 11.29
C GLU A 45 13.10 -9.50 10.44
N ASP A 46 12.29 -10.32 9.75
CA ASP A 46 12.77 -11.39 8.84
C ASP A 46 13.52 -10.86 7.60
N PHE A 47 13.35 -9.59 7.29
CA PHE A 47 14.09 -8.98 6.20
C PHE A 47 15.44 -8.41 6.64
N PHE A 48 15.51 -7.71 7.76
CA PHE A 48 16.71 -6.98 8.19
C PHE A 48 17.67 -7.85 9.01
N VAL A 49 17.17 -8.61 9.98
CA VAL A 49 17.99 -9.38 10.92
C VAL A 49 18.86 -10.44 10.24
N PRO A 50 18.35 -11.27 9.31
CA PRO A 50 19.19 -12.23 8.58
C PRO A 50 20.27 -11.60 7.68
N ARG A 51 20.13 -10.29 7.40
CA ARG A 51 21.12 -9.51 6.62
C ARG A 51 22.18 -8.82 7.50
N GLY A 52 22.21 -9.15 8.80
CA GLY A 52 23.16 -8.56 9.74
C GLY A 52 22.88 -7.10 10.09
N VAL A 53 21.66 -6.63 9.91
CA VAL A 53 21.24 -5.24 10.18
C VAL A 53 20.57 -5.16 11.53
N ASN A 54 21.08 -4.27 12.40
CA ASN A 54 20.43 -3.99 13.69
C ASN A 54 19.04 -3.42 13.47
N PHE A 55 18.08 -3.82 14.29
CA PHE A 55 16.68 -3.59 14.04
C PHE A 55 15.93 -3.18 15.31
N ILE A 56 15.10 -2.15 15.23
CA ILE A 56 14.12 -1.79 16.24
C ILE A 56 12.77 -1.71 15.51
N GLY A 57 11.83 -2.59 15.85
CA GLY A 57 10.54 -2.63 15.18
C GLY A 57 9.38 -2.41 16.13
N ILE A 58 8.41 -1.59 15.73
CA ILE A 58 7.15 -1.40 16.43
C ILE A 58 6.03 -2.14 15.71
N ARG A 59 5.25 -2.88 16.49
CA ARG A 59 4.05 -3.60 16.05
C ARG A 59 2.83 -3.09 16.81
N PRO A 60 1.78 -2.63 16.13
CA PRO A 60 0.53 -2.23 16.75
C PRO A 60 -0.40 -3.44 16.95
N ALA A 61 -1.28 -3.36 17.98
CA ALA A 61 -2.35 -4.32 18.22
C ALA A 61 -3.46 -4.24 17.16
N ASP A 62 -3.65 -3.05 16.58
CA ASP A 62 -4.68 -2.72 15.60
C ASP A 62 -4.11 -1.88 14.46
N ASN A 63 -4.85 -1.79 13.35
CA ASN A 63 -4.52 -0.89 12.24
C ASN A 63 -4.99 0.55 12.56
N ASP A 64 -4.37 1.18 13.54
CA ASP A 64 -4.76 2.43 14.19
C ASP A 64 -4.02 3.67 13.68
N TRP A 65 -3.16 3.55 12.67
CA TRP A 65 -2.27 4.63 12.20
C TRP A 65 -1.50 5.30 13.34
N TYR A 66 -1.13 4.52 14.36
CA TYR A 66 -0.36 4.99 15.53
C TYR A 66 -1.03 6.14 16.28
N GLN A 67 -2.35 6.06 16.48
CA GLN A 67 -3.15 7.14 17.05
C GLN A 67 -3.49 6.98 18.54
N HIS A 68 -3.09 5.88 19.19
CA HIS A 68 -3.21 5.75 20.64
C HIS A 68 -2.14 6.55 21.37
N ASP A 69 -2.48 7.13 22.54
CA ASP A 69 -1.57 7.98 23.34
C ASP A 69 -0.32 7.21 23.82
N GLU A 70 -0.43 5.88 24.01
CA GLU A 70 0.68 4.99 24.32
C GLU A 70 1.84 5.04 23.31
N ILE A 71 1.62 5.53 22.09
CA ILE A 71 2.68 5.66 21.09
C ILE A 71 3.84 6.50 21.59
N SER A 72 3.59 7.46 22.49
CA SER A 72 4.63 8.31 23.08
C SER A 72 5.62 7.50 23.92
N ASP A 73 5.15 6.51 24.66
CA ASP A 73 5.98 5.60 25.47
C ASP A 73 6.79 4.67 24.58
N ALA A 74 6.16 4.11 23.54
CA ALA A 74 6.81 3.26 22.56
C ALA A 74 7.93 4.04 21.82
N VAL A 75 7.67 5.26 21.37
CA VAL A 75 8.66 6.14 20.72
C VAL A 75 9.80 6.49 21.67
N ALA A 76 9.50 6.78 22.93
CA ALA A 76 10.52 7.02 23.97
C ALA A 76 11.40 5.78 24.20
N ALA A 77 10.84 4.58 24.17
CA ALA A 77 11.59 3.33 24.27
C ALA A 77 12.51 3.13 23.06
N ILE A 78 12.01 3.38 21.84
CA ILE A 78 12.82 3.36 20.61
C ILE A 78 14.01 4.31 20.71
N ARG A 79 13.75 5.57 21.11
CA ARG A 79 14.79 6.61 21.26
C ARG A 79 15.85 6.20 22.27
N ARG A 80 15.46 5.64 23.43
CA ARG A 80 16.42 5.15 24.44
C ARG A 80 17.28 4.01 23.93
N ALA A 81 16.68 3.02 23.26
CA ALA A 81 17.41 1.88 22.71
C ALA A 81 18.33 2.28 21.55
N GLY A 82 17.96 3.34 20.82
CA GLY A 82 18.74 3.90 19.73
C GLY A 82 19.83 4.90 20.14
N ALA A 83 20.00 5.18 21.44
CA ALA A 83 20.99 6.16 21.90
C ALA A 83 22.41 5.77 21.46
N GLY A 84 23.12 6.72 20.82
CA GLY A 84 24.48 6.51 20.28
C GLY A 84 24.56 5.70 18.99
N ARG A 85 23.42 5.36 18.38
CA ARG A 85 23.34 4.64 17.10
C ARG A 85 23.03 5.58 15.93
N TYR A 86 23.31 5.11 14.73
CA TYR A 86 22.88 5.78 13.48
C TYR A 86 21.50 5.23 13.10
N LEU A 87 20.45 5.95 13.50
CA LEU A 87 19.07 5.52 13.31
C LEU A 87 18.54 5.91 11.94
N VAL A 88 18.04 4.91 11.21
CA VAL A 88 17.39 5.12 9.90
C VAL A 88 15.98 4.56 9.92
N GLY A 89 15.03 5.30 9.36
CA GLY A 89 13.62 4.94 9.39
C GLY A 89 13.18 4.15 8.17
N TYR A 90 12.36 3.13 8.36
CA TYR A 90 11.72 2.39 7.27
C TYR A 90 10.26 2.08 7.62
N GLY A 91 9.36 2.33 6.66
CA GLY A 91 7.96 1.98 6.81
C GLY A 91 7.21 2.05 5.48
N ALA A 92 6.19 1.21 5.33
CA ALA A 92 5.32 1.18 4.17
C ALA A 92 3.87 1.47 4.57
N SER A 93 3.11 2.17 3.72
CA SER A 93 1.69 2.46 3.93
C SER A 93 1.44 3.11 5.31
N MET A 94 0.66 2.47 6.19
CA MET A 94 0.48 2.88 7.59
C MET A 94 1.82 3.08 8.31
N GLY A 95 2.79 2.18 8.12
CA GLY A 95 4.14 2.32 8.67
C GLY A 95 4.91 3.50 8.07
N GLY A 96 4.65 3.82 6.79
CA GLY A 96 5.17 5.02 6.14
C GLY A 96 4.66 6.31 6.77
N PHE A 97 3.38 6.36 7.18
CA PHE A 97 2.84 7.44 8.00
C PHE A 97 3.57 7.52 9.36
N GLY A 98 3.65 6.38 10.07
CA GLY A 98 4.27 6.33 11.40
C GLY A 98 5.71 6.82 11.40
N ILE A 99 6.54 6.33 10.45
CA ILE A 99 7.96 6.68 10.41
C ILE A 99 8.20 8.16 10.10
N ILE A 100 7.36 8.79 9.26
CA ILE A 100 7.46 10.23 9.00
C ILE A 100 6.96 11.01 10.21
N ASN A 101 5.81 10.61 10.78
CA ASN A 101 5.15 11.31 11.86
C ASN A 101 6.00 11.39 13.13
N PHE A 102 6.79 10.36 13.43
CA PHE A 102 7.60 10.28 14.65
C PHE A 102 9.11 10.43 14.40
N ALA A 103 9.53 10.73 13.17
CA ALA A 103 10.95 10.82 12.79
C ALA A 103 11.79 11.72 13.70
N ALA A 104 11.27 12.92 14.02
CA ALA A 104 11.97 13.91 14.84
C ALA A 104 12.11 13.46 16.29
N GLU A 105 11.06 12.88 16.89
CA GLU A 105 11.07 12.44 18.28
C GLU A 105 12.01 11.25 18.51
N ILE A 106 12.10 10.36 17.51
CA ILE A 106 13.03 9.23 17.52
C ILE A 106 14.47 9.73 17.30
N GLY A 107 14.65 10.79 16.54
CA GLY A 107 15.96 11.32 16.14
C GLY A 107 16.54 10.58 14.95
N LEU A 108 15.71 10.27 13.94
CA LEU A 108 16.15 9.63 12.71
C LEU A 108 17.06 10.54 11.89
N GLN A 109 18.15 9.98 11.34
CA GLN A 109 19.08 10.69 10.43
C GLN A 109 18.64 10.61 8.97
N THR A 110 17.98 9.52 8.58
CA THR A 110 17.38 9.34 7.26
C THR A 110 16.17 8.44 7.35
N LEU A 111 15.31 8.45 6.32
CA LEU A 111 14.19 7.54 6.23
C LEU A 111 13.83 7.14 4.78
N LEU A 112 13.20 5.98 4.64
CA LEU A 112 12.52 5.54 3.44
C LEU A 112 11.07 5.23 3.77
N ALA A 113 10.16 6.07 3.29
CA ALA A 113 8.72 5.84 3.36
C ALA A 113 8.20 5.33 2.02
N VAL A 114 7.60 4.14 2.02
CA VAL A 114 7.07 3.50 0.81
C VAL A 114 5.56 3.63 0.81
N CYS A 115 4.98 4.21 -0.26
CA CYS A 115 3.54 4.49 -0.41
C CYS A 115 2.86 5.02 0.88
N PRO A 116 3.47 6.01 1.59
CA PRO A 116 2.91 6.49 2.83
C PRO A 116 1.57 7.19 2.62
N GLN A 117 0.65 7.06 3.56
CA GLN A 117 -0.47 7.99 3.65
C GLN A 117 -0.01 9.28 4.37
N ARG A 118 -0.47 10.44 3.88
CA ARG A 118 -0.39 11.71 4.64
C ARG A 118 -1.26 11.66 5.90
N SER A 119 -2.38 11.00 5.77
CA SER A 119 -3.37 10.69 6.78
C SER A 119 -4.39 9.76 6.15
N ILE A 120 -5.31 9.20 6.95
CA ILE A 120 -6.56 8.60 6.47
C ILE A 120 -7.79 9.35 7.01
N ASP A 121 -7.59 10.39 7.81
CA ASP A 121 -8.65 11.30 8.20
C ASP A 121 -9.20 12.04 6.97
N ARG A 122 -10.47 11.80 6.65
CA ARG A 122 -11.13 12.40 5.50
C ARG A 122 -11.28 13.94 5.60
N ALA A 123 -11.17 14.50 6.79
CA ALA A 123 -11.09 15.95 6.95
C ALA A 123 -9.76 16.50 6.41
N VAL A 124 -8.69 15.72 6.45
CA VAL A 124 -7.35 16.07 5.94
C VAL A 124 -7.15 15.63 4.50
N VAL A 125 -7.64 14.42 4.15
CA VAL A 125 -7.44 13.77 2.84
C VAL A 125 -8.77 13.28 2.26
N PRO A 126 -9.64 14.17 1.76
CA PRO A 126 -10.99 13.83 1.30
C PRO A 126 -11.01 12.86 0.10
N PHE A 127 -9.91 12.73 -0.60
CA PHE A 127 -9.74 11.81 -1.74
C PHE A 127 -9.43 10.37 -1.32
N GLU A 128 -9.06 10.11 -0.04
CA GLU A 128 -8.73 8.78 0.43
C GLU A 128 -10.00 8.01 0.85
N HIS A 129 -10.27 6.89 0.21
CA HIS A 129 -11.44 6.06 0.46
C HIS A 129 -11.10 4.60 0.79
N ARG A 130 -9.83 4.19 0.59
CA ARG A 130 -9.39 2.79 0.77
C ARG A 130 -9.52 2.31 2.21
N TRP A 131 -9.36 3.22 3.18
CA TRP A 131 -9.27 2.95 4.61
C TRP A 131 -10.45 3.55 5.38
N ALA A 132 -11.64 3.55 4.75
CA ALA A 132 -12.81 4.22 5.31
C ALA A 132 -13.32 3.58 6.62
N ALA A 133 -13.16 2.27 6.77
CA ALA A 133 -13.55 1.55 7.98
C ALA A 133 -12.64 1.90 9.16
N GLU A 134 -11.33 1.88 8.93
CA GLU A 134 -10.32 2.26 9.92
C GLU A 134 -10.46 3.74 10.29
N ALA A 135 -10.61 4.62 9.30
CA ALA A 135 -10.79 6.05 9.52
C ALA A 135 -12.02 6.38 10.38
N ALA A 136 -13.10 5.58 10.26
CA ALA A 136 -14.30 5.76 11.08
C ALA A 136 -14.12 5.30 12.54
N ALA A 137 -13.18 4.39 12.79
CA ALA A 137 -12.90 3.85 14.12
C ALA A 137 -11.81 4.62 14.89
N ILE A 138 -10.96 5.39 14.19
CA ILE A 138 -9.80 6.06 14.76
C ILE A 138 -10.16 7.46 15.27
N GLY A 139 -9.75 7.78 16.50
CA GLY A 139 -9.69 9.15 17.00
C GLY A 139 -8.33 9.76 16.65
N PHE A 140 -8.26 10.59 15.61
CA PHE A 140 -7.01 11.21 15.17
C PHE A 140 -6.47 12.22 16.17
N ARG A 141 -5.27 11.95 16.69
CA ARG A 141 -4.60 12.75 17.73
C ARG A 141 -3.17 13.14 17.37
N HIS A 142 -2.50 12.31 16.58
CA HIS A 142 -1.08 12.44 16.27
C HIS A 142 -0.88 12.77 14.81
N ASP A 143 -0.92 14.06 14.46
CA ASP A 143 -0.58 14.55 13.12
C ASP A 143 0.60 15.53 13.21
N ARG A 144 1.82 15.00 13.14
CA ARG A 144 3.06 15.77 13.18
C ARG A 144 3.66 16.00 11.79
N ILE A 145 3.06 15.41 10.76
CA ILE A 145 3.51 15.61 9.36
C ILE A 145 3.28 17.06 8.92
N ALA A 146 2.26 17.73 9.48
CA ALA A 146 2.01 19.15 9.20
C ALA A 146 3.03 20.09 9.86
N VAL A 147 3.77 19.62 10.87
CA VAL A 147 4.81 20.38 11.55
C VAL A 147 6.17 19.88 11.08
N PRO A 148 6.93 20.64 10.27
CA PRO A 148 8.22 20.16 9.78
C PRO A 148 9.14 19.83 10.93
N PRO A 149 9.62 18.60 11.08
CA PRO A 149 10.72 18.27 11.99
C PRO A 149 12.01 18.92 11.50
N PRO A 150 13.08 19.03 12.32
CA PRO A 150 14.43 19.21 11.79
C PRO A 150 14.65 18.08 10.80
N ALA A 151 14.81 18.47 9.53
CA ALA A 151 14.65 17.59 8.37
C ALA A 151 15.56 16.37 8.41
N PRO A 152 15.06 15.15 8.60
CA PRO A 152 15.83 13.98 8.20
C PRO A 152 15.95 14.01 6.68
N ARG A 153 17.11 13.67 6.17
CA ARG A 153 17.26 13.27 4.76
C ARG A 153 16.36 12.06 4.53
N GLY A 154 15.90 11.83 3.31
CA GLY A 154 15.13 10.62 3.08
C GLY A 154 14.39 10.62 1.76
N PHE A 155 13.54 9.61 1.64
CA PHE A 155 12.88 9.30 0.39
C PHE A 155 11.41 8.98 0.61
N VAL A 156 10.57 9.41 -0.33
CA VAL A 156 9.17 8.98 -0.46
C VAL A 156 9.00 8.25 -1.77
N MET A 157 8.69 6.96 -1.68
CA MET A 157 8.46 6.09 -2.84
C MET A 157 6.96 5.94 -3.08
N PHE A 158 6.49 6.14 -4.31
CA PHE A 158 5.06 6.10 -4.65
C PHE A 158 4.81 5.85 -6.14
N ASP A 159 3.59 5.37 -6.48
CA ASP A 159 3.15 5.31 -7.87
C ASP A 159 2.39 6.60 -8.25
N PRO A 160 2.91 7.37 -9.24
CA PRO A 160 2.25 8.60 -9.69
C PRO A 160 0.87 8.41 -10.33
N HIS A 161 0.45 7.17 -10.60
CA HIS A 161 -0.85 6.86 -11.21
C HIS A 161 -1.95 6.48 -10.20
N THR A 162 -1.66 6.54 -8.91
CA THR A 162 -2.59 6.20 -7.82
C THR A 162 -2.83 7.39 -6.90
N ALA A 163 -3.72 7.21 -5.91
CA ALA A 163 -3.94 8.18 -4.83
C ALA A 163 -2.65 8.44 -4.02
N ASP A 164 -1.70 7.51 -4.01
CA ASP A 164 -0.42 7.67 -3.31
C ASP A 164 0.38 8.89 -3.79
N ARG A 165 0.16 9.34 -5.03
CA ARG A 165 0.72 10.60 -5.53
C ARG A 165 0.26 11.80 -4.71
N GLN A 166 -1.04 11.91 -4.44
CA GLN A 166 -1.59 13.04 -3.69
C GLN A 166 -1.07 13.04 -2.25
N HIS A 167 -0.99 11.86 -1.62
CA HIS A 167 -0.35 11.73 -0.30
C HIS A 167 1.11 12.16 -0.33
N ALA A 168 1.89 11.67 -1.31
CA ALA A 168 3.30 12.03 -1.44
C ALA A 168 3.49 13.54 -1.68
N GLU A 169 2.69 14.17 -2.55
CA GLU A 169 2.73 15.61 -2.80
C GLU A 169 2.44 16.42 -1.52
N MET A 170 1.45 16.02 -0.73
CA MET A 170 1.15 16.66 0.57
C MET A 170 2.29 16.49 1.58
N ILE A 171 2.93 15.33 1.65
CA ILE A 171 4.08 15.09 2.53
C ILE A 171 5.28 15.95 2.08
N LEU A 172 5.58 15.95 0.79
CA LEU A 172 6.71 16.67 0.22
C LEU A 172 6.56 18.20 0.31
N ALA A 173 5.34 18.71 0.48
CA ALA A 173 5.11 20.13 0.75
C ALA A 173 5.63 20.58 2.13
N HIS A 174 5.74 19.66 3.08
CA HIS A 174 6.16 19.93 4.45
C HIS A 174 7.53 19.34 4.82
N HIS A 175 7.97 18.31 4.09
CA HIS A 175 9.20 17.56 4.39
C HIS A 175 10.16 17.58 3.19
N PRO A 176 11.44 17.92 3.38
CA PRO A 176 12.44 17.98 2.30
C PRO A 176 12.96 16.58 1.92
N LEU A 177 12.02 15.67 1.66
CA LEU A 177 12.30 14.31 1.22
C LEU A 177 12.47 14.25 -0.30
N THR A 178 13.24 13.29 -0.79
CA THR A 178 13.43 13.05 -2.22
C THR A 178 12.31 12.15 -2.76
N PRO A 179 11.52 12.60 -3.76
CA PRO A 179 10.50 11.77 -4.38
C PRO A 179 11.11 10.67 -5.25
N LEU A 180 10.65 9.43 -5.07
CA LEU A 180 11.01 8.25 -5.84
C LEU A 180 9.77 7.68 -6.55
N PRO A 181 9.40 8.17 -7.75
CA PRO A 181 8.25 7.67 -8.47
C PRO A 181 8.52 6.29 -9.07
N LEU A 182 7.75 5.29 -8.65
CA LEU A 182 7.73 3.94 -9.21
C LEU A 182 6.45 3.75 -10.05
N TRP A 183 6.59 3.93 -11.34
CA TRP A 183 5.49 3.92 -12.29
C TRP A 183 4.85 2.54 -12.46
N PHE A 184 3.52 2.48 -12.38
CA PHE A 184 2.71 1.29 -12.62
C PHE A 184 2.86 0.17 -11.57
N THR A 185 3.24 0.53 -10.36
CA THR A 185 3.39 -0.41 -9.24
C THR A 185 2.13 -0.50 -8.37
N GLY A 186 1.20 0.43 -8.54
CA GLY A 186 0.06 0.56 -7.64
C GLY A 186 0.51 0.93 -6.23
N HIS A 187 -0.22 0.44 -5.23
CA HIS A 187 0.15 0.56 -3.81
C HIS A 187 1.14 -0.54 -3.37
N GLU A 188 1.66 -1.35 -4.31
CA GLU A 188 2.43 -2.56 -4.02
C GLU A 188 3.89 -2.45 -4.48
N GLN A 189 4.56 -1.31 -4.21
CA GLN A 189 5.95 -1.09 -4.61
C GLN A 189 6.90 -2.16 -4.10
N LEU A 190 6.70 -2.61 -2.85
CA LEU A 190 7.54 -3.66 -2.24
C LEU A 190 7.39 -4.99 -2.97
N ARG A 191 6.20 -5.33 -3.45
CA ARG A 191 5.98 -6.55 -4.22
C ARG A 191 6.79 -6.54 -5.52
N VAL A 192 6.86 -5.39 -6.22
CA VAL A 192 7.70 -5.24 -7.40
C VAL A 192 9.17 -5.47 -7.06
N LEU A 193 9.67 -4.85 -6.00
CA LEU A 193 11.06 -4.99 -5.57
C LEU A 193 11.39 -6.44 -5.16
N THR A 194 10.45 -7.12 -4.50
CA THR A 194 10.62 -8.52 -4.08
C THR A 194 10.61 -9.45 -5.29
N HIS A 195 9.66 -9.32 -6.21
CA HIS A 195 9.56 -10.15 -7.42
C HIS A 195 10.77 -9.97 -8.35
N THR A 196 11.31 -8.76 -8.41
CA THR A 196 12.52 -8.49 -9.18
C THR A 196 13.81 -8.81 -8.42
N ARG A 197 13.71 -9.30 -7.18
CA ARG A 197 14.82 -9.60 -6.26
C ARG A 197 15.70 -8.39 -5.94
N MET A 198 15.15 -7.20 -5.99
CA MET A 198 15.87 -5.94 -5.77
C MET A 198 15.61 -5.34 -4.39
N ALA A 199 14.73 -5.90 -3.58
CA ALA A 199 14.33 -5.31 -2.30
C ALA A 199 15.53 -5.01 -1.40
N GLY A 200 16.49 -5.95 -1.27
CA GLY A 200 17.70 -5.76 -0.47
C GLY A 200 18.56 -4.61 -0.96
N GLU A 201 18.91 -4.62 -2.24
CA GLU A 201 19.73 -3.59 -2.88
C GLU A 201 19.11 -2.20 -2.80
N VAL A 202 17.80 -2.11 -3.09
CA VAL A 202 17.09 -0.83 -3.12
C VAL A 202 16.89 -0.28 -1.71
N ILE A 203 16.33 -1.07 -0.79
CA ILE A 203 16.00 -0.59 0.56
C ILE A 203 17.26 -0.24 1.32
N LEU A 204 18.24 -1.16 1.41
CA LEU A 204 19.48 -0.91 2.14
C LEU A 204 20.34 0.14 1.46
N GLY A 205 20.44 0.11 0.12
CA GLY A 205 21.21 1.09 -0.64
C GLY A 205 20.70 2.53 -0.45
N LEU A 206 19.37 2.73 -0.41
CA LEU A 206 18.78 4.04 -0.11
C LEU A 206 19.03 4.48 1.34
N LEU A 207 18.81 3.56 2.31
CA LEU A 207 18.97 3.86 3.74
C LEU A 207 20.43 4.13 4.12
N ARG A 208 21.40 3.48 3.47
CA ARG A 208 22.85 3.68 3.68
C ARG A 208 23.43 4.83 2.87
N GLY A 209 22.64 5.40 1.94
CA GLY A 209 23.11 6.43 1.03
C GLY A 209 24.03 5.92 -0.09
N GLU A 210 24.05 4.60 -0.32
CA GLU A 210 24.80 3.93 -1.39
C GLU A 210 24.04 3.97 -2.73
N LEU A 211 22.72 4.20 -2.68
CA LEU A 211 21.85 4.33 -3.83
C LEU A 211 21.13 5.69 -3.79
N ASP A 212 21.16 6.39 -4.90
CA ASP A 212 20.42 7.63 -5.12
C ASP A 212 19.26 7.46 -6.11
N ARG A 213 18.49 8.52 -6.33
CA ARG A 213 17.37 8.51 -7.29
C ARG A 213 17.80 8.16 -8.73
N PRO A 214 18.90 8.69 -9.29
CA PRO A 214 19.41 8.25 -10.59
C PRO A 214 19.78 6.78 -10.65
N GLY A 215 20.46 6.26 -9.63
CA GLY A 215 20.83 4.85 -9.50
C GLY A 215 19.59 3.94 -9.48
N LEU A 216 18.60 4.25 -8.62
CA LEU A 216 17.34 3.55 -8.57
C LEU A 216 16.62 3.57 -9.93
N THR A 217 16.61 4.71 -10.62
CA THR A 217 15.97 4.81 -11.94
C THR A 217 16.63 3.87 -12.96
N ARG A 218 17.97 3.75 -12.96
CA ARG A 218 18.70 2.81 -13.83
C ARG A 218 18.32 1.35 -13.52
N LEU A 219 18.34 0.98 -12.23
CA LEU A 219 17.97 -0.36 -11.77
C LEU A 219 16.55 -0.74 -12.20
N LEU A 220 15.57 0.13 -11.95
CA LEU A 220 14.18 -0.09 -12.31
C LEU A 220 13.97 -0.22 -13.82
N ARG A 221 14.67 0.58 -14.63
CA ARG A 221 14.61 0.46 -16.11
C ARG A 221 15.09 -0.89 -16.60
N ALA A 222 16.13 -1.44 -15.97
CA ALA A 222 16.69 -2.74 -16.35
C ALA A 222 15.78 -3.92 -15.97
N THR A 223 14.96 -3.78 -14.92
CA THR A 223 14.27 -4.91 -14.29
C THR A 223 12.75 -4.86 -14.37
N ARG A 224 12.12 -3.67 -14.42
CA ARG A 224 10.66 -3.50 -14.38
C ARG A 224 9.91 -4.29 -15.45
N GLY A 225 10.49 -4.50 -16.61
CA GLY A 225 9.89 -5.27 -17.70
C GLY A 225 9.68 -6.77 -17.37
N ARG A 226 10.33 -7.27 -16.30
CA ARG A 226 10.19 -8.62 -15.79
C ARG A 226 9.09 -8.76 -14.74
N SER A 227 8.53 -7.64 -14.27
CA SER A 227 7.50 -7.64 -13.23
C SER A 227 6.11 -7.69 -13.84
N ASN A 228 5.36 -8.74 -13.48
CA ASN A 228 3.93 -8.85 -13.79
C ASN A 228 3.11 -7.73 -13.13
N VAL A 229 3.47 -7.29 -11.91
CA VAL A 229 2.81 -6.18 -11.20
C VAL A 229 2.90 -4.89 -12.02
N VAL A 230 4.08 -4.60 -12.59
CA VAL A 230 4.27 -3.42 -13.46
C VAL A 230 3.42 -3.51 -14.73
N TRP A 231 3.35 -4.69 -15.35
CA TRP A 231 2.53 -4.86 -16.55
C TRP A 231 1.03 -4.79 -16.26
N LEU A 232 0.57 -5.36 -15.15
CA LEU A 232 -0.82 -5.24 -14.69
C LEU A 232 -1.17 -3.78 -14.36
N GLY A 233 -0.30 -3.07 -13.64
CA GLY A 233 -0.46 -1.65 -13.36
C GLY A 233 -0.50 -0.78 -14.63
N ALA A 234 0.35 -1.11 -15.62
CA ALA A 234 0.32 -0.45 -16.92
C ALA A 234 -1.00 -0.71 -17.67
N ALA A 235 -1.51 -1.95 -17.64
CA ALA A 235 -2.79 -2.30 -18.23
C ALA A 235 -3.93 -1.48 -17.60
N LYS A 236 -3.99 -1.40 -16.27
CA LYS A 236 -4.96 -0.58 -15.53
C LYS A 236 -4.86 0.90 -15.89
N ALA A 237 -3.66 1.46 -15.97
CA ALA A 237 -3.44 2.86 -16.32
C ALA A 237 -3.88 3.17 -17.75
N LEU A 238 -3.59 2.30 -18.71
CA LEU A 238 -4.02 2.40 -20.11
C LEU A 238 -5.54 2.28 -20.23
N LEU A 239 -6.15 1.36 -19.50
CA LEU A 239 -7.60 1.15 -19.48
C LEU A 239 -8.34 2.40 -18.98
N ARG A 240 -7.87 3.00 -17.86
CA ARG A 240 -8.44 4.25 -17.34
C ARG A 240 -8.38 5.42 -18.33
N ARG A 241 -7.37 5.43 -19.20
CA ARG A 241 -7.20 6.45 -20.26
C ARG A 241 -7.92 6.10 -21.55
N GLY A 242 -8.68 5.01 -21.61
CA GLY A 242 -9.41 4.57 -22.79
C GLY A 242 -8.57 3.88 -23.87
N HIS A 243 -7.29 3.59 -23.59
CA HIS A 243 -6.39 2.90 -24.53
C HIS A 243 -6.54 1.37 -24.44
N THR A 244 -7.74 0.86 -24.68
CA THR A 244 -8.15 -0.53 -24.41
C THR A 244 -7.29 -1.56 -25.14
N ALA A 245 -6.98 -1.36 -26.42
CA ALA A 245 -6.12 -2.28 -27.19
C ALA A 245 -4.68 -2.32 -26.66
N ALA A 246 -4.15 -1.18 -26.19
CA ALA A 246 -2.83 -1.15 -25.55
C ALA A 246 -2.85 -1.79 -24.16
N ALA A 247 -3.96 -1.64 -23.42
CA ALA A 247 -4.18 -2.31 -22.14
C ALA A 247 -4.18 -3.83 -22.29
N LEU A 248 -4.81 -4.38 -23.35
CA LEU A 248 -4.79 -5.81 -23.62
C LEU A 248 -3.37 -6.33 -23.89
N ARG A 249 -2.56 -5.59 -24.67
CA ARG A 249 -1.15 -5.98 -24.90
C ARG A 249 -0.33 -5.98 -23.60
N ALA A 250 -0.55 -5.01 -22.71
CA ALA A 250 0.10 -4.99 -21.41
C ALA A 250 -0.35 -6.16 -20.53
N MET A 251 -1.65 -6.50 -20.56
CA MET A 251 -2.21 -7.63 -19.84
C MET A 251 -1.63 -8.98 -20.31
N THR A 252 -1.47 -9.17 -21.61
CA THR A 252 -0.80 -10.36 -22.17
C THR A 252 0.63 -10.51 -21.61
N ARG A 253 1.38 -9.41 -21.50
CA ARG A 253 2.73 -9.43 -20.90
C ARG A 253 2.70 -9.75 -19.40
N ALA A 254 1.71 -9.27 -18.67
CA ALA A 254 1.52 -9.58 -17.26
C ALA A 254 1.28 -11.08 -17.06
N ARG A 255 0.46 -11.71 -17.88
CA ARG A 255 0.19 -13.15 -17.85
C ARG A 255 1.44 -14.00 -18.08
N LEU A 256 2.28 -13.62 -19.04
CA LEU A 256 3.52 -14.34 -19.33
C LEU A 256 4.52 -14.33 -18.17
N ALA A 257 4.41 -13.36 -17.27
CA ALA A 257 5.29 -13.18 -16.12
C ALA A 257 4.75 -13.79 -14.80
N ALA A 258 3.71 -14.64 -14.84
CA ALA A 258 2.98 -15.23 -13.70
C ALA A 258 2.32 -14.17 -12.77
N LEU A 259 1.01 -14.23 -12.60
CA LEU A 259 0.25 -13.17 -11.89
C LEU A 259 0.26 -13.39 -10.38
N PRO A 260 0.52 -12.34 -9.58
CA PRO A 260 0.54 -12.45 -8.13
C PRO A 260 -0.87 -12.54 -7.51
N ASP A 261 -1.87 -11.92 -8.12
CA ASP A 261 -3.26 -11.90 -7.70
C ASP A 261 -4.17 -12.30 -8.87
N PRO A 262 -4.65 -13.56 -8.87
CA PRO A 262 -5.52 -14.06 -9.94
C PRO A 262 -6.81 -13.27 -10.09
N PHE A 263 -7.39 -12.76 -8.98
CA PHE A 263 -8.63 -12.02 -8.99
C PHE A 263 -8.47 -10.65 -9.67
N ASP A 264 -7.49 -9.86 -9.22
CA ASP A 264 -7.22 -8.53 -9.76
C ASP A 264 -6.88 -8.57 -11.25
N ALA A 265 -6.15 -9.60 -11.65
CA ALA A 265 -5.83 -9.86 -13.06
C ALA A 265 -7.06 -10.23 -13.87
N ALA A 266 -7.91 -11.15 -13.39
CA ALA A 266 -9.13 -11.57 -14.06
C ALA A 266 -10.12 -10.41 -14.22
N VAL A 267 -10.31 -9.60 -13.18
CA VAL A 267 -11.17 -8.40 -13.23
C VAL A 267 -10.63 -7.38 -14.25
N THR A 268 -9.33 -7.10 -14.20
CA THR A 268 -8.73 -6.14 -15.14
C THR A 268 -8.83 -6.59 -16.58
N GLU A 269 -8.56 -7.85 -16.87
CA GLU A 269 -8.64 -8.40 -18.21
C GLU A 269 -10.08 -8.52 -18.67
N GLY A 270 -10.99 -8.96 -17.82
CA GLY A 270 -12.41 -9.01 -18.09
C GLY A 270 -12.95 -7.64 -18.49
N GLU A 271 -12.61 -6.58 -17.74
CA GLU A 271 -13.01 -5.21 -18.09
C GLU A 271 -12.42 -4.76 -19.46
N ILE A 272 -11.17 -5.11 -19.75
CA ILE A 272 -10.55 -4.84 -21.07
C ILE A 272 -11.32 -5.53 -22.18
N LEU A 273 -11.61 -6.83 -22.01
CA LEU A 273 -12.35 -7.63 -23.01
C LEU A 273 -13.77 -7.12 -23.20
N HIS A 274 -14.46 -6.80 -22.11
CA HIS A 274 -15.81 -6.23 -22.17
C HIS A 274 -15.83 -4.93 -22.98
N ARG A 275 -14.91 -4.01 -22.72
CA ARG A 275 -14.80 -2.75 -23.49
C ARG A 275 -14.39 -2.96 -24.95
N LEU A 276 -13.82 -4.10 -25.30
CA LEU A 276 -13.56 -4.50 -26.68
C LEU A 276 -14.74 -5.22 -27.34
N GLY A 277 -15.91 -5.33 -26.68
CA GLY A 277 -17.08 -6.07 -27.15
C GLY A 277 -16.98 -7.59 -27.01
N ARG A 278 -15.93 -8.11 -26.36
CA ARG A 278 -15.66 -9.56 -26.15
C ARG A 278 -16.27 -10.01 -24.81
N THR A 279 -17.57 -9.70 -24.59
CA THR A 279 -18.22 -9.88 -23.28
C THR A 279 -18.27 -11.36 -22.85
N ALA A 280 -18.51 -12.30 -23.75
CA ALA A 280 -18.52 -13.72 -23.42
C ALA A 280 -17.16 -14.21 -22.86
N GLU A 281 -16.07 -13.72 -23.41
CA GLU A 281 -14.72 -14.04 -22.90
C GLU A 281 -14.45 -13.36 -21.56
N ALA A 282 -14.94 -12.15 -21.38
CA ALA A 282 -14.86 -11.45 -20.08
C ALA A 282 -15.61 -12.21 -18.98
N GLU A 283 -16.84 -12.65 -19.25
CA GLU A 283 -17.64 -13.46 -18.31
C GLU A 283 -16.96 -14.80 -17.99
N ALA A 284 -16.38 -15.47 -18.97
CA ALA A 284 -15.67 -16.73 -18.77
C ALA A 284 -14.48 -16.61 -17.80
N LEU A 285 -13.83 -15.45 -17.72
CA LEU A 285 -12.73 -15.21 -16.77
C LEU A 285 -13.22 -15.09 -15.32
N LEU A 286 -14.40 -14.51 -15.09
CA LEU A 286 -14.91 -14.28 -13.73
C LEU A 286 -15.79 -15.42 -13.21
N THR A 287 -16.36 -16.24 -14.09
CA THR A 287 -17.24 -17.34 -13.72
C THR A 287 -16.62 -18.30 -12.71
N PRO A 288 -15.36 -18.77 -12.88
CA PRO A 288 -14.72 -19.66 -11.90
C PRO A 288 -14.55 -19.04 -10.51
N LEU A 289 -14.47 -17.71 -10.42
CA LEU A 289 -14.32 -16.99 -9.14
C LEU A 289 -15.61 -16.96 -8.32
N LEU A 290 -16.74 -17.32 -8.91
CA LEU A 290 -18.02 -17.46 -8.20
C LEU A 290 -18.04 -18.68 -7.27
N ASP A 291 -17.16 -19.65 -7.46
CA ASP A 291 -17.05 -20.83 -6.61
C ASP A 291 -16.29 -20.52 -5.31
N ASP A 292 -15.48 -19.48 -5.28
CA ASP A 292 -14.78 -19.02 -4.08
C ASP A 292 -15.69 -18.11 -3.24
N PRO A 293 -16.06 -18.50 -2.00
CA PRO A 293 -16.94 -17.71 -1.14
C PRO A 293 -16.41 -16.29 -0.84
N ALA A 294 -15.09 -16.09 -0.78
CA ALA A 294 -14.48 -14.80 -0.51
C ALA A 294 -14.52 -13.86 -1.72
N LEU A 295 -14.36 -14.41 -2.92
CA LEU A 295 -14.32 -13.65 -4.18
C LEU A 295 -15.68 -13.49 -4.85
N ARG A 296 -16.61 -14.40 -4.56
CA ARG A 296 -17.97 -14.43 -5.16
C ARG A 296 -18.71 -13.10 -5.15
N PRO A 297 -18.78 -12.33 -4.04
CA PRO A 297 -19.52 -11.07 -4.03
C PRO A 297 -18.95 -10.07 -5.04
N HIS A 298 -17.62 -9.99 -5.12
CA HIS A 298 -16.90 -9.07 -6.02
C HIS A 298 -17.02 -9.50 -7.49
N ALA A 299 -16.87 -10.80 -7.77
CA ALA A 299 -17.03 -11.35 -9.12
C ALA A 299 -18.47 -11.15 -9.63
N ARG A 300 -19.48 -11.41 -8.79
CA ARG A 300 -20.89 -11.18 -9.13
C ARG A 300 -21.19 -9.71 -9.41
N TRP A 301 -20.71 -8.81 -8.55
CA TRP A 301 -20.88 -7.38 -8.74
C TRP A 301 -20.29 -6.94 -10.09
N GLN A 302 -19.09 -7.40 -10.46
CA GLN A 302 -18.45 -7.06 -11.72
C GLN A 302 -19.22 -7.59 -12.94
N LEU A 303 -19.69 -8.84 -12.88
CA LEU A 303 -20.52 -9.45 -13.93
C LEU A 303 -21.85 -8.70 -14.12
N ASP A 304 -22.47 -8.25 -13.03
CA ASP A 304 -23.71 -7.49 -13.09
C ASP A 304 -23.52 -6.10 -13.72
N GLN A 305 -22.34 -5.48 -13.58
CA GLN A 305 -22.00 -4.22 -14.28
C GLN A 305 -21.89 -4.39 -15.81
N TRP A 306 -21.53 -5.57 -16.29
CA TRP A 306 -21.39 -5.84 -17.73
C TRP A 306 -22.70 -6.28 -18.39
N ARG A 307 -23.69 -6.66 -17.59
CA ARG A 307 -25.00 -7.00 -18.12
C ARG A 307 -25.78 -5.73 -18.48
N PRO A 308 -26.47 -5.72 -19.64
CA PRO A 308 -27.39 -4.62 -19.92
C PRO A 308 -28.41 -4.51 -18.79
N PRO A 309 -28.84 -3.29 -18.41
CA PRO A 309 -29.88 -3.12 -17.41
C PRO A 309 -31.06 -3.99 -17.81
N ARG A 310 -31.54 -4.84 -16.89
CA ARG A 310 -32.76 -5.62 -17.14
C ARG A 310 -33.84 -4.66 -17.61
N PRO A 311 -34.48 -4.91 -18.77
CA PRO A 311 -35.62 -4.11 -19.16
C PRO A 311 -36.58 -4.10 -18.00
N ALA A 312 -37.00 -2.90 -17.58
CA ALA A 312 -38.00 -2.77 -16.51
C ALA A 312 -39.13 -3.75 -16.82
N ALA A 313 -39.46 -4.62 -15.87
CA ALA A 313 -40.51 -5.61 -16.09
C ALA A 313 -41.72 -4.86 -16.64
N ALA A 314 -42.14 -5.22 -17.84
CA ALA A 314 -43.31 -4.58 -18.43
C ALA A 314 -44.42 -4.66 -17.39
N PRO A 315 -45.09 -3.57 -17.04
CA PRO A 315 -46.13 -3.58 -16.04
C PRO A 315 -47.13 -4.66 -16.47
N PRO A 316 -47.61 -5.50 -15.53
CA PRO A 316 -48.46 -6.62 -15.87
C PRO A 316 -49.63 -6.10 -16.71
N ALA A 317 -49.85 -6.74 -17.87
CA ALA A 317 -50.80 -6.31 -18.92
C ALA A 317 -52.25 -6.09 -18.46
N ARG A 318 -52.49 -6.11 -17.16
CA ARG A 318 -53.80 -5.94 -16.51
C ARG A 318 -54.02 -4.59 -15.81
N TRP A 319 -53.02 -3.74 -15.63
CA TRP A 319 -53.23 -2.50 -14.86
C TRP A 319 -54.02 -1.44 -15.64
N TRP A 320 -53.90 -1.36 -16.95
CA TRP A 320 -54.67 -0.44 -17.79
C TRP A 320 -56.13 -0.86 -17.96
N ARG A 321 -56.48 -2.17 -17.88
CA ARG A 321 -57.88 -2.63 -17.86
C ARG A 321 -58.63 -2.12 -16.63
N ARG A 322 -57.98 -2.11 -15.46
CA ARG A 322 -58.60 -1.57 -14.22
C ARG A 322 -58.76 -0.05 -14.23
N LEU A 323 -58.04 0.67 -15.06
CA LEU A 323 -58.20 2.13 -15.26
C LEU A 323 -59.39 2.42 -16.19
N LEU A 324 -59.65 1.61 -17.21
CA LEU A 324 -60.76 1.77 -18.10
C LEU A 324 -62.12 1.35 -17.47
N GLU A 325 -62.10 0.40 -16.53
CA GLU A 325 -63.28 -0.01 -15.77
C GLU A 325 -63.71 1.00 -14.68
N ARG A 326 -62.90 2.01 -14.39
CA ARG A 326 -63.22 3.10 -13.44
C ARG A 326 -63.58 4.43 -14.12
N ALA A 327 -63.58 4.48 -15.45
CA ALA A 327 -63.90 5.67 -16.22
C ALA A 327 -65.17 5.56 -17.04
N GLY A 328 -66.00 4.47 -16.77
CA GLY A 328 -67.34 4.29 -17.37
C GLY A 328 -68.41 4.44 -16.32
#